data_fd68f7b376a9f325e2ae24d121237163
#
_entry.id   fd68f7b376a9f325e2ae24d121237163
#
_cell.length_a   1.000
_cell.length_b   1.000
_cell.length_c   1.000
_cell.angle_alpha   90.00
_cell.angle_beta   90.00
_cell.angle_gamma   90.00
#
_symmetry.space_group_name_H-M   'P 1'
#
loop_
_entity.id
_entity.type
_entity.pdbx_description
1 polymer ?
#
loop_
_entity_poly.entity_id
_entity_poly.type
_entity_poly.pdbx_seq_one_letter_code
_entity_poly.pdbx_strand_id
1 'polypeptide(L)'
;MKAVEANLLKFLQKPMQFVIPIYQRPYSWTRSQCSQLWKDVEAAHSASVSGHFMGSVVYIEKGIYQVTTMPQLLVIDGQQRLTTVSLLLAALSKALKASGTDEELRSAEKLENYYLFNSMETGEARHKLLLTRTDKETFIALVQDEKLPDKTSQNVVTNFQYFEEQIKQSKLSLTDIANALHKLIIVDIALDHQN
;
A
#
# COMPACT_ATOMS: atom_id res chain seq x y z
N MET A 1 8.10 -18.28 14.78
CA MET A 1 7.25 -17.94 13.61
C MET A 1 5.79 -17.93 14.05
N LYS A 2 5.07 -16.85 13.76
CA LYS A 2 3.64 -16.71 14.08
C LYS A 2 2.92 -16.31 12.79
N ALA A 3 1.88 -17.04 12.42
CA ALA A 3 1.03 -16.76 11.26
C ALA A 3 -0.42 -16.52 11.73
N VAL A 4 -1.01 -15.42 11.31
CA VAL A 4 -2.37 -15.01 11.71
C VAL A 4 -3.10 -14.45 10.49
N GLU A 5 -4.38 -14.78 10.34
CA GLU A 5 -5.23 -14.08 9.40
C GLU A 5 -5.41 -12.62 9.83
N ALA A 6 -5.25 -11.70 8.91
CA ALA A 6 -5.36 -10.27 9.18
C ALA A 6 -6.05 -9.52 8.04
N ASN A 7 -6.78 -8.48 8.38
CA ASN A 7 -7.25 -7.52 7.39
C ASN A 7 -6.07 -6.71 6.86
N LEU A 8 -5.95 -6.61 5.53
CA LEU A 8 -4.81 -5.94 4.90
C LEU A 8 -4.69 -4.46 5.29
N LEU A 9 -5.79 -3.73 5.31
CA LEU A 9 -5.76 -2.31 5.68
C LEU A 9 -5.43 -2.12 7.17
N LYS A 10 -5.95 -2.96 8.06
CA LYS A 10 -5.56 -2.94 9.48
C LYS A 10 -4.08 -3.29 9.66
N PHE A 11 -3.55 -4.18 8.83
CA PHE A 11 -2.12 -4.49 8.82
C PHE A 11 -1.28 -3.26 8.44
N LEU A 12 -1.65 -2.55 7.37
CA LEU A 12 -0.98 -1.31 6.95
C LEU A 12 -1.13 -0.16 7.97
N GLN A 13 -2.19 -0.15 8.75
CA GLN A 13 -2.46 0.89 9.75
C GLN A 13 -1.55 0.80 10.98
N LYS A 14 -0.85 -0.31 11.18
CA LYS A 14 0.11 -0.46 12.29
C LYS A 14 1.08 0.74 12.34
N PRO A 15 1.43 1.26 13.52
CA PRO A 15 2.37 2.37 13.68
C PRO A 15 3.82 1.88 13.44
N MET A 16 4.11 1.48 12.22
CA MET A 16 5.36 0.84 11.79
C MET A 16 5.71 1.26 10.37
N GLN A 17 6.97 1.11 10.00
CA GLN A 17 7.43 1.26 8.64
C GLN A 17 7.75 -0.10 8.04
N PHE A 18 7.15 -0.41 6.89
CA PHE A 18 7.47 -1.59 6.09
C PHE A 18 8.64 -1.27 5.17
N VAL A 19 9.75 -1.96 5.34
CA VAL A 19 10.98 -1.72 4.58
C VAL A 19 11.24 -2.89 3.66
N ILE A 20 11.39 -2.61 2.37
CA ILE A 20 11.84 -3.61 1.40
C ILE A 20 13.37 -3.64 1.43
N PRO A 21 13.98 -4.77 1.83
CA PRO A 21 15.45 -4.87 1.89
C PRO A 21 16.11 -4.73 0.51
N ILE A 22 17.32 -4.19 0.49
CA ILE A 22 18.08 -3.91 -0.75
C ILE A 22 18.37 -5.16 -1.60
N TYR A 23 18.41 -6.33 -0.98
CA TYR A 23 18.63 -7.61 -1.68
C TYR A 23 17.37 -8.16 -2.36
N GLN A 24 16.19 -7.59 -2.06
CA GLN A 24 14.96 -7.95 -2.74
C GLN A 24 14.95 -7.40 -4.17
N ARG A 25 14.27 -8.12 -5.07
CA ARG A 25 14.13 -7.67 -6.44
C ARG A 25 13.36 -6.34 -6.51
N PRO A 26 13.66 -5.49 -7.50
CA PRO A 26 12.86 -4.30 -7.78
C PRO A 26 11.39 -4.63 -8.03
N TYR A 27 10.54 -3.63 -7.96
CA TYR A 27 9.13 -3.78 -8.32
C TYR A 27 8.98 -4.24 -9.77
N SER A 28 8.34 -5.38 -9.98
CA SER A 28 8.29 -6.06 -11.26
C SER A 28 6.88 -6.47 -11.71
N TRP A 29 5.86 -6.23 -10.88
CA TRP A 29 4.49 -6.47 -11.30
C TRP A 29 4.14 -5.59 -12.50
N THR A 30 3.36 -6.18 -13.41
CA THR A 30 2.90 -5.55 -14.63
C THR A 30 1.40 -5.27 -14.55
N ARG A 31 0.86 -4.68 -15.60
CA ARG A 31 -0.57 -4.44 -15.75
C ARG A 31 -1.42 -5.71 -15.53
N SER A 32 -0.90 -6.89 -15.83
CA SER A 32 -1.62 -8.16 -15.61
C SER A 32 -1.94 -8.41 -14.13
N GLN A 33 -0.96 -8.26 -13.25
CA GLN A 33 -1.17 -8.43 -11.80
C GLN A 33 -2.03 -7.29 -11.23
N CYS A 34 -1.86 -6.07 -11.71
CA CYS A 34 -2.72 -4.94 -11.31
C CYS A 34 -4.17 -5.15 -11.75
N SER A 35 -4.40 -5.69 -12.94
CA SER A 35 -5.74 -6.07 -13.43
C SER A 35 -6.37 -7.16 -12.57
N GLN A 36 -5.58 -8.12 -12.11
CA GLN A 36 -6.09 -9.14 -11.20
C GLN A 36 -6.50 -8.51 -9.85
N LEU A 37 -5.64 -7.66 -9.26
CA LEU A 37 -6.00 -6.96 -8.03
C LEU A 37 -7.27 -6.12 -8.19
N TRP A 38 -7.42 -5.40 -9.31
CA TRP A 38 -8.62 -4.61 -9.56
C TRP A 38 -9.89 -5.48 -9.63
N LYS A 39 -9.83 -6.62 -10.32
CA LYS A 39 -10.93 -7.59 -10.35
C LYS A 39 -11.24 -8.15 -8.97
N ASP A 40 -10.23 -8.37 -8.15
CA ASP A 40 -10.40 -8.82 -6.76
C ASP A 40 -11.14 -7.77 -5.93
N VAL A 41 -10.85 -6.47 -6.13
CA VAL A 41 -11.57 -5.36 -5.49
C VAL A 41 -13.03 -5.31 -5.95
N GLU A 42 -13.29 -5.42 -7.25
CA GLU A 42 -14.65 -5.47 -7.79
C GLU A 42 -15.43 -6.69 -7.26
N ALA A 43 -14.80 -7.85 -7.20
CA ALA A 43 -15.38 -9.06 -6.64
C ALA A 43 -15.69 -8.92 -5.15
N ALA A 44 -14.78 -8.31 -4.37
CA ALA A 44 -14.98 -8.04 -2.96
C ALA A 44 -16.15 -7.06 -2.71
N HIS A 45 -16.37 -6.09 -3.60
CA HIS A 45 -17.53 -5.20 -3.53
C HIS A 45 -18.84 -5.95 -3.78
N SER A 46 -18.89 -6.76 -4.85
CA SER A 46 -20.12 -7.45 -5.29
C SER A 46 -20.50 -8.65 -4.43
N ALA A 47 -19.54 -9.22 -3.68
CA ALA A 47 -19.77 -10.44 -2.92
C ALA A 47 -20.40 -10.17 -1.55
N SER A 48 -21.33 -11.02 -1.15
CA SER A 48 -21.85 -11.10 0.22
C SER A 48 -20.85 -11.69 1.22
N VAL A 49 -19.62 -11.97 0.77
CA VAL A 49 -18.53 -12.54 1.59
C VAL A 49 -17.87 -11.49 2.47
N SER A 50 -17.47 -11.93 3.66
CA SER A 50 -16.83 -11.08 4.68
C SER A 50 -15.39 -10.72 4.37
N GLY A 51 -14.73 -11.40 3.40
CA GLY A 51 -13.33 -11.14 3.06
C GLY A 51 -12.89 -11.80 1.77
N HIS A 52 -11.85 -11.24 1.15
CA HIS A 52 -11.20 -11.75 -0.06
C HIS A 52 -9.70 -11.95 0.21
N PHE A 53 -9.23 -13.19 0.07
CA PHE A 53 -7.86 -13.55 0.40
C PHE A 53 -6.88 -13.12 -0.70
N MET A 54 -5.83 -12.39 -0.29
CA MET A 54 -4.82 -11.81 -1.17
C MET A 54 -3.46 -12.51 -1.14
N GLY A 55 -3.26 -13.47 -0.24
CA GLY A 55 -1.98 -14.14 -0.01
C GLY A 55 -1.33 -13.75 1.31
N SER A 56 -0.02 -13.97 1.45
CA SER A 56 0.73 -13.72 2.68
C SER A 56 1.63 -12.50 2.58
N VAL A 57 1.94 -11.93 3.74
CA VAL A 57 3.04 -10.98 3.95
C VAL A 57 3.94 -11.55 5.04
N VAL A 58 5.20 -11.76 4.71
CA VAL A 58 6.21 -12.33 5.61
C VAL A 58 7.24 -11.26 5.93
N TYR A 59 7.54 -11.06 7.20
CA TYR A 59 8.49 -10.05 7.64
C TYR A 59 9.25 -10.46 8.90
N ILE A 60 10.33 -9.73 9.15
CA ILE A 60 11.13 -9.79 10.37
C ILE A 60 11.07 -8.41 11.04
N GLU A 61 10.86 -8.35 12.34
CA GLU A 61 10.97 -7.12 13.11
C GLU A 61 12.44 -6.74 13.24
N LYS A 62 12.78 -5.50 12.86
CA LYS A 62 14.16 -5.00 12.91
C LYS A 62 14.44 -4.32 14.23
N GLY A 63 15.22 -4.99 15.09
CA GLY A 63 15.85 -4.38 16.25
C GLY A 63 15.00 -4.26 17.51
N ILE A 64 15.57 -3.61 18.51
CA ILE A 64 14.94 -3.34 19.81
C ILE A 64 14.06 -2.09 19.65
N TYR A 65 12.84 -2.16 20.12
CA TYR A 65 11.95 -1.00 20.17
C TYR A 65 12.55 0.10 21.05
N GLN A 66 12.76 1.26 20.46
CA GLN A 66 13.07 2.48 21.20
C GLN A 66 11.86 3.39 21.14
N VAL A 67 11.53 4.03 22.26
CA VAL A 67 10.34 4.90 22.39
C VAL A 67 10.35 6.06 21.38
N THR A 68 11.53 6.46 20.92
CA THR A 68 11.74 7.62 20.06
C THR A 68 11.96 7.27 18.58
N THR A 69 11.93 5.99 18.19
CA THR A 69 12.15 5.57 16.81
C THR A 69 10.99 4.79 16.27
N MET A 70 10.66 5.02 14.99
CA MET A 70 9.64 4.26 14.28
C MET A 70 10.08 2.80 14.12
N PRO A 71 9.31 1.82 14.63
CA PRO A 71 9.61 0.41 14.43
C PRO A 71 9.61 0.05 12.95
N GLN A 72 10.57 -0.76 12.52
CA GLN A 72 10.69 -1.21 11.14
C GLN A 72 10.44 -2.71 11.01
N LEU A 73 9.63 -3.08 10.02
CA LEU A 73 9.41 -4.46 9.60
C LEU A 73 10.12 -4.69 8.25
N LEU A 74 11.10 -5.58 8.23
CA LEU A 74 11.77 -5.99 6.99
C LEU A 74 10.89 -6.99 6.25
N VAL A 75 10.36 -6.62 5.11
CA VAL A 75 9.49 -7.47 4.29
C VAL A 75 10.31 -8.51 3.55
N ILE A 76 10.08 -9.79 3.85
CA ILE A 76 10.75 -10.92 3.22
C ILE A 76 9.96 -11.45 2.02
N ASP A 77 8.63 -11.46 2.13
CA ASP A 77 7.73 -11.82 1.03
C ASP A 77 6.46 -10.96 1.07
N GLY A 78 5.81 -10.80 -0.09
CA GLY A 78 4.62 -9.96 -0.26
C GLY A 78 4.92 -8.51 -0.68
N GLN A 79 6.18 -8.16 -0.94
CA GLN A 79 6.61 -6.81 -1.30
C GLN A 79 5.88 -6.26 -2.55
N GLN A 80 5.72 -7.07 -3.59
CA GLN A 80 5.04 -6.67 -4.83
C GLN A 80 3.58 -6.29 -4.54
N ARG A 81 2.92 -7.09 -3.72
CA ARG A 81 1.53 -6.89 -3.29
C ARG A 81 1.38 -5.61 -2.46
N LEU A 82 2.23 -5.42 -1.45
CA LEU A 82 2.20 -4.22 -0.62
C LEU A 82 2.42 -2.96 -1.46
N THR A 83 3.39 -2.98 -2.37
CA THR A 83 3.65 -1.87 -3.28
C THR A 83 2.43 -1.58 -4.16
N THR A 84 1.84 -2.60 -4.77
CA THR A 84 0.70 -2.44 -5.69
C THR A 84 -0.55 -1.93 -4.96
N VAL A 85 -0.85 -2.44 -3.77
CA VAL A 85 -1.96 -1.93 -2.96
C VAL A 85 -1.72 -0.49 -2.54
N SER A 86 -0.50 -0.13 -2.17
CA SER A 86 -0.16 1.26 -1.83
C SER A 86 -0.30 2.21 -3.03
N LEU A 87 0.04 1.76 -4.24
CA LEU A 87 -0.20 2.54 -5.47
C LEU A 87 -1.71 2.74 -5.73
N LEU A 88 -2.52 1.71 -5.54
CA LEU A 88 -3.98 1.82 -5.66
C LEU A 88 -4.56 2.79 -4.61
N LEU A 89 -4.10 2.71 -3.36
CA LEU A 89 -4.52 3.63 -2.30
C LEU A 89 -4.11 5.09 -2.61
N ALA A 90 -2.91 5.31 -3.15
CA ALA A 90 -2.47 6.63 -3.56
C ALA A 90 -3.32 7.19 -4.73
N ALA A 91 -3.64 6.36 -5.72
CA ALA A 91 -4.51 6.73 -6.83
C ALA A 91 -5.95 7.06 -6.34
N LEU A 92 -6.46 6.29 -5.37
CA LEU A 92 -7.77 6.55 -4.75
C LEU A 92 -7.76 7.86 -3.95
N SER A 93 -6.71 8.13 -3.16
CA SER A 93 -6.56 9.40 -2.46
C SER A 93 -6.57 10.60 -3.41
N LYS A 94 -5.82 10.49 -4.50
CA LYS A 94 -5.78 11.53 -5.54
C LYS A 94 -7.15 11.77 -6.17
N ALA A 95 -7.90 10.72 -6.47
CA ALA A 95 -9.27 10.82 -7.00
C ALA A 95 -10.24 11.49 -6.00
N LEU A 96 -10.14 11.13 -4.71
CA LEU A 96 -10.92 11.75 -3.64
C LEU A 96 -10.63 13.25 -3.52
N LYS A 97 -9.35 13.64 -3.59
CA LYS A 97 -8.95 15.06 -3.57
C LYS A 97 -9.48 15.83 -4.78
N ALA A 98 -9.48 15.20 -5.95
CA ALA A 98 -9.94 15.81 -7.20
C ALA A 98 -11.45 16.06 -7.25
N SER A 99 -12.25 15.33 -6.46
CA SER A 99 -13.70 15.53 -6.38
C SER A 99 -14.10 16.84 -5.70
N GLY A 100 -13.25 17.35 -4.79
CA GLY A 100 -13.34 18.67 -4.18
C GLY A 100 -14.42 18.87 -3.13
N THR A 101 -15.16 17.81 -2.73
CA THR A 101 -16.10 17.90 -1.61
C THR A 101 -15.38 17.79 -0.27
N ASP A 102 -15.86 18.48 0.76
CA ASP A 102 -15.28 18.45 2.10
C ASP A 102 -15.26 17.02 2.69
N GLU A 103 -16.24 16.19 2.37
CA GLU A 103 -16.32 14.81 2.82
C GLU A 103 -15.23 13.95 2.18
N GLU A 104 -15.04 14.08 0.87
CA GLU A 104 -14.04 13.32 0.12
C GLU A 104 -12.61 13.78 0.43
N LEU A 105 -12.41 15.09 0.66
CA LEU A 105 -11.12 15.62 1.14
C LEU A 105 -10.75 15.01 2.51
N ARG A 106 -11.69 14.96 3.45
CA ARG A 106 -11.48 14.29 4.75
C ARG A 106 -11.24 12.80 4.62
N SER A 107 -11.90 12.15 3.67
CA SER A 107 -11.68 10.72 3.38
C SER A 107 -10.30 10.47 2.81
N ALA A 108 -9.81 11.32 1.92
CA ALA A 108 -8.46 11.27 1.39
C ALA A 108 -7.41 11.44 2.50
N GLU A 109 -7.59 12.43 3.37
CA GLU A 109 -6.69 12.69 4.50
C GLU A 109 -6.62 11.49 5.46
N LYS A 110 -7.76 10.88 5.80
CA LYS A 110 -7.81 9.68 6.63
C LYS A 110 -7.09 8.51 5.95
N LEU A 111 -7.35 8.28 4.66
CA LEU A 111 -6.71 7.21 3.90
C LEU A 111 -5.18 7.36 3.91
N GLU A 112 -4.69 8.56 3.65
CA GLU A 112 -3.26 8.87 3.67
C GLU A 112 -2.65 8.64 5.05
N ASN A 113 -3.24 9.20 6.09
CA ASN A 113 -2.72 9.11 7.46
C ASN A 113 -2.78 7.69 8.06
N TYR A 114 -3.72 6.86 7.60
CA TYR A 114 -3.83 5.49 8.10
C TYR A 114 -2.95 4.50 7.33
N TYR A 115 -2.81 4.66 6.01
CA TYR A 115 -2.28 3.59 5.15
C TYR A 115 -1.04 3.97 4.36
N LEU A 116 -0.77 5.25 4.14
CA LEU A 116 0.36 5.71 3.33
C LEU A 116 1.43 6.42 4.15
N PHE A 117 1.05 7.11 5.20
CA PHE A 117 1.97 7.90 6.02
C PHE A 117 1.93 7.53 7.51
N ASN A 118 3.06 7.68 8.15
CA ASN A 118 3.21 7.81 9.60
C ASN A 118 3.21 9.31 9.91
N SER A 119 2.05 9.88 10.18
CA SER A 119 1.83 11.34 10.19
C SER A 119 2.62 12.11 11.24
N MET A 120 3.11 11.43 12.29
CA MET A 120 3.95 12.03 13.34
C MET A 120 5.45 12.02 13.00
N GLU A 121 5.84 11.36 11.88
CA GLU A 121 7.22 11.22 11.46
C GLU A 121 7.57 12.15 10.31
N THR A 122 8.88 12.37 10.10
CA THR A 122 9.44 13.20 9.03
C THR A 122 10.44 12.41 8.17
N GLY A 123 10.80 12.94 7.01
CA GLY A 123 11.74 12.29 6.10
C GLY A 123 11.25 10.91 5.64
N GLU A 124 12.16 9.96 5.52
CA GLU A 124 11.82 8.60 5.06
C GLU A 124 10.91 7.85 6.03
N ALA A 125 11.03 8.09 7.34
CA ALA A 125 10.19 7.45 8.36
C ALA A 125 8.71 7.80 8.24
N ARG A 126 8.38 8.92 7.59
CA ARG A 126 7.00 9.32 7.30
C ARG A 126 6.25 8.33 6.41
N HIS A 127 6.96 7.60 5.56
CA HIS A 127 6.32 6.65 4.63
C HIS A 127 6.07 5.29 5.27
N LYS A 128 4.85 4.79 5.17
CA LYS A 128 4.48 3.44 5.64
C LYS A 128 5.27 2.35 4.93
N LEU A 129 5.50 2.50 3.63
CA LEU A 129 6.26 1.57 2.81
C LEU A 129 7.47 2.28 2.23
N LEU A 130 8.65 1.73 2.48
CA LEU A 130 9.91 2.22 1.95
C LEU A 130 10.49 1.20 0.97
N LEU A 131 10.52 1.58 -0.30
CA LEU A 131 11.12 0.79 -1.38
C LEU A 131 12.62 1.07 -1.47
N THR A 132 13.30 0.38 -2.39
CA THR A 132 14.73 0.55 -2.63
C THR A 132 15.02 1.08 -4.03
N ARG A 133 16.21 1.63 -4.22
CA ARG A 133 16.73 2.06 -5.51
C ARG A 133 15.80 3.07 -6.21
N THR A 134 15.68 2.97 -7.52
CA THR A 134 14.85 3.85 -8.36
C THR A 134 13.36 3.77 -8.02
N ASP A 135 12.88 2.62 -7.52
CA ASP A 135 11.49 2.45 -7.12
C ASP A 135 11.13 3.39 -5.95
N LYS A 136 12.04 3.60 -5.00
CA LYS A 136 11.81 4.44 -3.82
C LYS A 136 11.41 5.87 -4.20
N GLU A 137 12.25 6.55 -4.97
CA GLU A 137 12.02 7.95 -5.31
C GLU A 137 10.75 8.13 -6.17
N THR A 138 10.53 7.22 -7.12
CA THR A 138 9.32 7.23 -7.95
C THR A 138 8.06 7.00 -7.12
N PHE A 139 8.09 6.01 -6.23
CA PHE A 139 6.97 5.68 -5.36
C PHE A 139 6.64 6.83 -4.40
N ILE A 140 7.64 7.41 -3.75
CA ILE A 140 7.47 8.57 -2.85
C ILE A 140 6.82 9.73 -3.58
N ALA A 141 7.31 10.10 -4.77
CA ALA A 141 6.75 11.19 -5.56
C ALA A 141 5.27 10.96 -5.90
N LEU A 142 4.90 9.73 -6.29
CA LEU A 142 3.50 9.40 -6.60
C LEU A 142 2.60 9.43 -5.37
N VAL A 143 3.06 8.91 -4.23
CA VAL A 143 2.29 8.89 -2.98
C VAL A 143 2.10 10.28 -2.41
N GLN A 144 3.07 11.18 -2.60
CA GLN A 144 3.01 12.58 -2.18
C GLN A 144 2.33 13.50 -3.21
N ASP A 145 1.96 12.97 -4.39
CA ASP A 145 1.45 13.75 -5.52
C ASP A 145 2.41 14.88 -5.94
N GLU A 146 3.70 14.55 -5.99
CA GLU A 146 4.79 15.45 -6.35
C GLU A 146 5.31 15.15 -7.76
N LYS A 147 6.17 16.05 -8.26
CA LYS A 147 6.85 15.86 -9.55
C LYS A 147 7.72 14.61 -9.52
N LEU A 148 7.59 13.79 -10.56
CA LEU A 148 8.42 12.59 -10.73
C LEU A 148 9.92 12.95 -10.87
N PRO A 149 10.82 12.10 -10.33
CA PRO A 149 12.25 12.26 -10.50
C PRO A 149 12.67 12.07 -11.97
N ASP A 150 13.86 12.55 -12.34
CA ASP A 150 14.38 12.43 -13.71
C ASP A 150 14.53 10.96 -14.15
N LYS A 151 14.89 10.08 -13.21
CA LYS A 151 14.94 8.63 -13.43
C LYS A 151 13.76 7.98 -12.70
N THR A 152 12.82 7.47 -13.47
CA THR A 152 11.62 6.84 -12.95
C THR A 152 11.66 5.32 -13.05
N SER A 153 11.06 4.64 -12.09
CA SER A 153 10.69 3.23 -12.20
C SER A 153 9.46 3.10 -13.09
N GLN A 154 9.64 2.59 -14.30
CA GLN A 154 8.58 2.52 -15.30
C GLN A 154 7.39 1.69 -14.83
N ASN A 155 7.64 0.54 -14.16
CA ASN A 155 6.56 -0.31 -13.67
C ASN A 155 5.73 0.38 -12.57
N VAL A 156 6.37 1.13 -11.69
CA VAL A 156 5.68 1.90 -10.64
C VAL A 156 4.77 2.96 -11.25
N VAL A 157 5.29 3.74 -12.21
CA VAL A 157 4.51 4.78 -12.92
C VAL A 157 3.34 4.16 -13.70
N THR A 158 3.62 3.15 -14.53
CA THR A 158 2.60 2.52 -15.40
C THR A 158 1.47 1.90 -14.58
N ASN A 159 1.79 1.25 -13.46
CA ASN A 159 0.80 0.61 -12.62
C ASN A 159 -0.02 1.63 -11.81
N PHE A 160 0.60 2.72 -11.38
CA PHE A 160 -0.15 3.84 -10.77
C PHE A 160 -1.15 4.44 -11.76
N GLN A 161 -0.72 4.75 -12.98
CA GLN A 161 -1.59 5.27 -14.04
C GLN A 161 -2.72 4.30 -14.39
N TYR A 162 -2.43 2.99 -14.40
CA TYR A 162 -3.46 1.97 -14.58
C TYR A 162 -4.57 2.09 -13.54
N PHE A 163 -4.24 2.27 -12.26
CA PHE A 163 -5.26 2.44 -11.22
C PHE A 163 -6.01 3.77 -11.34
N GLU A 164 -5.34 4.86 -11.72
CA GLU A 164 -6.03 6.13 -12.01
C GLU A 164 -7.09 5.95 -13.11
N GLU A 165 -6.73 5.24 -14.20
CA GLU A 165 -7.65 4.92 -15.29
C GLU A 165 -8.83 4.04 -14.83
N GLN A 166 -8.54 2.98 -14.06
CA GLN A 166 -9.59 2.08 -13.57
C GLN A 166 -10.57 2.81 -12.63
N ILE A 167 -10.08 3.61 -11.71
CA ILE A 167 -10.91 4.41 -10.80
C ILE A 167 -11.81 5.37 -11.60
N LYS A 168 -11.24 6.04 -12.60
CA LYS A 168 -11.98 7.00 -13.45
C LYS A 168 -13.08 6.33 -14.28
N GLN A 169 -12.83 5.09 -14.77
CA GLN A 169 -13.76 4.34 -15.64
C GLN A 169 -14.72 3.47 -14.85
N SER A 170 -14.49 3.28 -13.55
CA SER A 170 -15.28 2.39 -12.71
C SER A 170 -16.72 2.90 -12.57
N LYS A 171 -17.65 1.95 -12.49
CA LYS A 171 -19.03 2.22 -12.08
C LYS A 171 -19.21 2.31 -10.57
N LEU A 172 -18.20 1.87 -9.81
CA LEU A 172 -18.20 1.97 -8.36
C LEU A 172 -17.91 3.41 -7.94
N SER A 173 -18.55 3.86 -6.87
CA SER A 173 -18.17 5.12 -6.23
C SER A 173 -16.80 5.00 -5.56
N LEU A 174 -16.14 6.11 -5.27
CA LEU A 174 -14.86 6.12 -4.53
C LEU A 174 -15.02 5.47 -3.16
N THR A 175 -16.16 5.69 -2.50
CA THR A 175 -16.52 5.03 -1.23
C THR A 175 -16.68 3.52 -1.38
N ASP A 176 -17.30 3.05 -2.46
CA ASP A 176 -17.45 1.61 -2.72
C ASP A 176 -16.09 0.94 -2.92
N ILE A 177 -15.19 1.59 -3.64
CA ILE A 177 -13.80 1.10 -3.83
C ILE A 177 -13.08 1.02 -2.48
N ALA A 178 -13.16 2.07 -1.66
CA ALA A 178 -12.57 2.08 -0.32
C ALA A 178 -13.14 0.96 0.57
N ASN A 179 -14.45 0.77 0.56
CA ASN A 179 -15.12 -0.29 1.32
C ASN A 179 -14.74 -1.69 0.82
N ALA A 180 -14.57 -1.88 -0.48
CA ALA A 180 -14.08 -3.15 -1.04
C ALA A 180 -12.66 -3.47 -0.59
N LEU A 181 -11.77 -2.48 -0.54
CA LEU A 181 -10.40 -2.63 -0.02
C LEU A 181 -10.37 -3.09 1.45
N HIS A 182 -11.35 -2.67 2.26
CA HIS A 182 -11.49 -3.15 3.65
C HIS A 182 -11.82 -4.65 3.78
N LYS A 183 -12.25 -5.31 2.71
CA LYS A 183 -12.52 -6.75 2.70
C LYS A 183 -11.30 -7.59 2.31
N LEU A 184 -10.18 -6.99 1.96
CA LEU A 184 -8.97 -7.71 1.59
C LEU A 184 -8.30 -8.32 2.84
N ILE A 185 -7.99 -9.61 2.76
CA ILE A 185 -7.41 -10.41 3.85
C ILE A 185 -6.07 -10.96 3.42
N ILE A 186 -5.13 -10.98 4.34
CA ILE A 186 -3.80 -11.58 4.18
C ILE A 186 -3.54 -12.59 5.31
N VAL A 187 -2.53 -13.43 5.13
CA VAL A 187 -1.85 -14.09 6.24
C VAL A 187 -0.65 -13.26 6.64
N ASP A 188 -0.71 -12.69 7.83
CA ASP A 188 0.36 -11.93 8.49
C ASP A 188 1.33 -12.91 9.15
N ILE A 189 2.57 -12.98 8.66
CA ILE A 189 3.60 -13.93 9.12
C ILE A 189 4.82 -13.18 9.65
N ALA A 190 4.94 -13.17 10.97
CA ALA A 190 6.14 -12.69 11.66
C ALA A 190 7.14 -13.84 11.83
N LEU A 191 8.35 -13.66 11.34
CA LEU A 191 9.47 -14.56 11.58
C LEU A 191 10.23 -14.08 12.82
N ASP A 192 10.61 -15.05 13.68
CA ASP A 192 11.47 -14.76 14.82
C ASP A 192 12.88 -14.41 14.35
N HIS A 193 13.55 -13.46 15.01
CA HIS A 193 14.99 -13.31 14.86
C HIS A 193 15.66 -14.60 15.31
N GLN A 194 16.30 -15.31 14.39
CA GLN A 194 17.29 -16.30 14.79
C GLN A 194 18.51 -15.51 15.24
N ASN A 195 18.82 -15.58 16.55
CA ASN A 195 20.06 -15.12 17.14
C ASN A 195 21.26 -15.87 16.56
#